data_3b06b78539451c980ce4a71b7d60d85c
#
_entry.id   3b06b78539451c980ce4a71b7d60d85c
#
_cell.length_a   1.000
_cell.length_b   1.000
_cell.length_c   1.000
_cell.angle_alpha   90.00
_cell.angle_beta   90.00
_cell.angle_gamma   90.00
#
_symmetry.space_group_name_H-M   'P 1'
#
loop_
_entity.id
_entity.type
_entity.pdbx_description
1 polymer ?
#
loop_
_entity_poly.entity_id
_entity_poly.type
_entity_poly.pdbx_seq_one_letter_code
_entity_poly.pdbx_strand_id
1 'polypeptide(L)'
;MKRLLFIILALSLLFVSCENARQKEAFAAREGVCLEVGGTTVFSRSWDNCQYAFNRDRRTFRAQDDDMADYFSVQFKNLPLYVGEEIKASVKWTEYRGMGQKINVTLQVLRIEGDKVWLREPNGQIALTVRVLE
;
A
#
# COMPACT_ATOMS: atom_id res chain seq x y z
N MET A 1 -42.23 11.89 -5.03
CA MET A 1 -40.96 12.64 -5.05
C MET A 1 -39.94 12.13 -4.05
N LYS A 2 -40.29 11.84 -2.79
CA LYS A 2 -39.34 11.32 -1.82
C LYS A 2 -38.75 9.94 -2.14
N ARG A 3 -39.47 9.07 -2.85
CA ARG A 3 -39.01 7.73 -3.24
C ARG A 3 -37.96 7.73 -4.37
N LEU A 4 -38.01 8.70 -5.28
CA LEU A 4 -37.03 8.85 -6.37
C LEU A 4 -35.67 9.34 -5.87
N LEU A 5 -35.65 10.23 -4.87
CA LEU A 5 -34.43 10.70 -4.23
C LEU A 5 -33.66 9.57 -3.49
N PHE A 6 -34.37 8.65 -2.86
CA PHE A 6 -33.78 7.49 -2.17
C PHE A 6 -33.12 6.52 -3.15
N ILE A 7 -33.71 6.29 -4.32
CA ILE A 7 -33.19 5.39 -5.35
C ILE A 7 -31.91 5.96 -5.97
N ILE A 8 -31.84 7.26 -6.22
CA ILE A 8 -30.67 7.95 -6.77
C ILE A 8 -29.50 7.93 -5.78
N LEU A 9 -29.74 8.11 -4.48
CA LEU A 9 -28.74 8.02 -3.44
C LEU A 9 -28.20 6.60 -3.28
N ALA A 10 -29.03 5.58 -3.33
CA ALA A 10 -28.63 4.18 -3.26
C ALA A 10 -27.77 3.77 -4.48
N LEU A 11 -28.08 4.24 -5.67
CA LEU A 11 -27.30 4.02 -6.89
C LEU A 11 -25.94 4.70 -6.81
N SER A 12 -25.84 5.92 -6.29
CA SER A 12 -24.57 6.64 -6.09
C SER A 12 -23.65 5.93 -5.12
N LEU A 13 -24.18 5.39 -4.01
CA LEU A 13 -23.43 4.61 -3.05
C LEU A 13 -22.91 3.28 -3.62
N LEU A 14 -23.67 2.63 -4.47
CA LEU A 14 -23.26 1.41 -5.19
C LEU A 14 -22.13 1.67 -6.19
N PHE A 15 -22.15 2.80 -6.88
CA PHE A 15 -21.06 3.20 -7.79
C PHE A 15 -19.74 3.44 -7.08
N VAL A 16 -19.75 4.13 -5.95
CA VAL A 16 -18.56 4.38 -5.13
C VAL A 16 -17.97 3.08 -4.59
N SER A 17 -18.80 2.14 -4.13
CA SER A 17 -18.38 0.81 -3.69
C SER A 17 -17.69 0.01 -4.80
N CYS A 18 -18.24 0.04 -6.03
CA CYS A 18 -17.67 -0.68 -7.18
C CYS A 18 -16.32 -0.11 -7.62
N GLU A 19 -16.13 1.20 -7.59
CA GLU A 19 -14.85 1.84 -7.92
C GLU A 19 -13.78 1.49 -6.89
N ASN A 20 -14.09 1.52 -5.60
CA ASN A 20 -13.16 1.14 -4.56
C ASN A 20 -12.74 -0.33 -4.65
N ALA A 21 -13.67 -1.23 -4.97
CA ALA A 21 -13.37 -2.64 -5.19
C ALA A 21 -12.46 -2.85 -6.39
N ARG A 22 -12.73 -2.17 -7.51
CA ARG A 22 -11.88 -2.21 -8.71
C ARG A 22 -10.47 -1.69 -8.46
N GLN A 23 -10.35 -0.59 -7.72
CA GLN A 23 -9.04 -0.03 -7.36
C GLN A 23 -8.25 -0.97 -6.46
N LYS A 24 -8.89 -1.63 -5.50
CA LYS A 24 -8.27 -2.63 -4.64
C LYS A 24 -7.78 -3.83 -5.45
N GLU A 25 -8.61 -4.37 -6.35
CA GLU A 25 -8.25 -5.49 -7.21
C GLU A 25 -7.12 -5.13 -8.18
N ALA A 26 -7.17 -3.96 -8.78
CA ALA A 26 -6.13 -3.47 -9.69
C ALA A 26 -4.79 -3.32 -8.97
N PHE A 27 -4.79 -2.80 -7.75
CA PHE A 27 -3.58 -2.70 -6.96
C PHE A 27 -3.05 -4.06 -6.54
N ALA A 28 -3.92 -4.95 -6.07
CA ALA A 28 -3.53 -6.30 -5.64
C ALA A 28 -3.00 -7.17 -6.79
N ALA A 29 -3.28 -6.81 -8.04
CA ALA A 29 -2.77 -7.48 -9.22
C ALA A 29 -1.40 -6.95 -9.69
N ARG A 30 -0.89 -5.88 -9.10
CA ARG A 30 0.42 -5.32 -9.48
C ARG A 30 1.55 -6.25 -9.11
N GLU A 31 2.52 -6.35 -10.01
CA GLU A 31 3.75 -7.08 -9.77
C GLU A 31 4.85 -6.12 -9.34
N GLY A 32 5.80 -6.63 -8.54
CA GLY A 32 6.94 -5.86 -8.10
C GLY A 32 6.70 -5.06 -6.83
N VAL A 33 7.77 -4.41 -6.37
CA VAL A 33 7.73 -3.54 -5.21
C VAL A 33 7.23 -2.15 -5.61
N CYS A 34 6.30 -1.62 -4.86
CA CYS A 34 5.61 -0.40 -5.24
C CYS A 34 5.17 0.40 -4.02
N LEU A 35 5.22 1.72 -4.13
CA LEU A 35 4.57 2.64 -3.20
C LEU A 35 3.80 3.68 -4.00
N GLU A 36 2.51 3.83 -3.70
CA GLU A 36 1.65 4.88 -4.23
C GLU A 36 1.23 5.82 -3.11
N VAL A 37 1.30 7.11 -3.37
CA VAL A 37 0.88 8.17 -2.45
C VAL A 37 -0.02 9.14 -3.22
N GLY A 38 -1.26 9.29 -2.76
CA GLY A 38 -2.20 10.20 -3.40
C GLY A 38 -2.54 9.86 -4.84
N GLY A 39 -2.56 8.57 -5.18
CA GLY A 39 -2.80 8.12 -6.54
C GLY A 39 -1.59 8.24 -7.47
N THR A 40 -0.46 8.73 -6.97
CA THR A 40 0.79 8.85 -7.73
C THR A 40 1.76 7.77 -7.30
N THR A 41 2.38 7.09 -8.26
CA THR A 41 3.44 6.11 -7.99
C THR A 41 4.73 6.85 -7.65
N VAL A 42 5.20 6.72 -6.40
CA VAL A 42 6.46 7.32 -5.93
C VAL A 42 7.64 6.36 -6.04
N PHE A 43 7.37 5.06 -5.99
CA PHE A 43 8.38 4.03 -6.16
C PHE A 43 7.75 2.84 -6.89
N SER A 44 8.42 2.34 -7.92
CA SER A 44 8.00 1.14 -8.64
C SER A 44 9.20 0.49 -9.30
N ARG A 45 9.51 -0.73 -8.90
CA ARG A 45 10.59 -1.55 -9.46
C ARG A 45 10.18 -3.01 -9.48
N SER A 46 10.72 -3.78 -10.41
CA SER A 46 10.59 -5.23 -10.32
C SER A 46 11.42 -5.74 -9.14
N TRP A 47 11.03 -6.88 -8.59
CA TRP A 47 11.74 -7.48 -7.46
C TRP A 47 13.23 -7.74 -7.78
N ASP A 48 13.53 -8.02 -9.03
CA ASP A 48 14.89 -8.31 -9.48
C ASP A 48 15.75 -7.06 -9.72
N ASN A 49 15.11 -5.88 -9.83
CA ASN A 49 15.79 -4.63 -10.20
C ASN A 49 15.81 -3.60 -9.06
N CYS A 50 15.61 -4.03 -7.84
CA CYS A 50 15.81 -3.16 -6.69
C CYS A 50 16.46 -3.93 -5.54
N GLN A 51 17.14 -3.20 -4.68
CA GLN A 51 17.63 -3.75 -3.42
C GLN A 51 16.53 -3.61 -2.37
N TYR A 52 16.26 -4.69 -1.66
CA TYR A 52 15.31 -4.67 -0.55
C TYR A 52 15.80 -5.54 0.58
N ALA A 53 15.36 -5.20 1.79
CA ALA A 53 15.70 -5.94 2.99
C ALA A 53 14.55 -5.87 3.99
N PHE A 54 14.38 -6.93 4.75
CA PHE A 54 13.42 -6.98 5.84
C PHE A 54 14.15 -7.22 7.15
N ASN A 55 13.97 -6.32 8.11
CA ASN A 55 14.50 -6.47 9.46
C ASN A 55 13.38 -7.01 10.36
N ARG A 56 13.53 -8.26 10.75
CA ARG A 56 12.54 -8.99 11.56
C ARG A 56 12.34 -8.38 12.94
N ASP A 57 13.42 -8.00 13.60
CA ASP A 57 13.38 -7.47 14.98
C ASP A 57 12.67 -6.11 15.04
N ARG A 58 12.88 -5.29 14.02
CA ARG A 58 12.26 -3.98 13.91
C ARG A 58 10.96 -4.00 13.10
N ARG A 59 10.61 -5.12 12.48
CA ARG A 59 9.44 -5.27 11.63
C ARG A 59 9.41 -4.23 10.50
N THR A 60 10.57 -3.99 9.89
CA THR A 60 10.76 -2.94 8.89
C THR A 60 11.18 -3.54 7.56
N PHE A 61 10.43 -3.22 6.51
CA PHE A 61 10.82 -3.48 5.12
C PHE A 61 11.39 -2.20 4.51
N ARG A 62 12.46 -2.34 3.74
CA ARG A 62 13.06 -1.23 3.01
C ARG A 62 13.35 -1.65 1.58
N ALA A 63 13.01 -0.80 0.61
CA ALA A 63 13.39 -0.93 -0.79
C ALA A 63 14.09 0.33 -1.25
N GLN A 64 15.08 0.19 -2.13
CA GLN A 64 15.86 1.31 -2.62
C GLN A 64 16.37 1.03 -4.03
N ASP A 65 16.64 2.10 -4.77
CA ASP A 65 17.31 2.04 -6.07
C ASP A 65 18.81 1.75 -5.91
N ASP A 66 19.46 1.34 -7.00
CA ASP A 66 20.89 1.02 -7.01
C ASP A 66 21.75 2.22 -6.63
N ASP A 67 21.31 3.43 -6.96
CA ASP A 67 22.01 4.68 -6.63
C ASP A 67 21.62 5.23 -5.24
N MET A 68 20.75 4.56 -4.51
CA MET A 68 20.22 4.97 -3.21
C MET A 68 19.46 6.31 -3.21
N ALA A 69 19.19 6.90 -4.38
CA ALA A 69 18.51 8.18 -4.48
C ALA A 69 17.03 8.08 -4.08
N ASP A 70 16.37 6.99 -4.49
CA ASP A 70 14.96 6.75 -4.19
C ASP A 70 14.85 5.54 -3.27
N TYR A 71 14.10 5.70 -2.18
CA TYR A 71 13.79 4.61 -1.29
C TYR A 71 12.42 4.79 -0.64
N PHE A 72 11.88 3.69 -0.15
CA PHE A 72 10.83 3.75 0.86
C PHE A 72 11.05 2.64 1.90
N SER A 73 10.49 2.85 3.07
CA SER A 73 10.46 1.86 4.13
C SER A 73 9.12 1.85 4.82
N VAL A 74 8.74 0.70 5.35
CA VAL A 74 7.52 0.56 6.14
C VAL A 74 7.84 -0.23 7.40
N GLN A 75 7.45 0.32 8.54
CA GLN A 75 7.55 -0.35 9.83
C GLN A 75 6.16 -0.73 10.30
N PHE A 76 5.95 -2.02 10.54
CA PHE A 76 4.69 -2.54 11.03
C PHE A 76 4.65 -2.55 12.55
N LYS A 77 3.48 -2.29 13.13
CA LYS A 77 3.30 -2.34 14.58
C LYS A 77 3.49 -3.75 15.14
N ASN A 78 3.01 -4.75 14.41
CA ASN A 78 3.10 -6.15 14.80
C ASN A 78 3.07 -7.07 13.57
N LEU A 79 3.56 -8.30 13.77
CA LEU A 79 3.54 -9.38 12.79
C LEU A 79 3.04 -10.65 13.51
N PRO A 80 2.58 -11.68 12.78
CA PRO A 80 2.46 -11.78 11.32
C PRO A 80 1.27 -11.01 10.74
N LEU A 81 1.23 -10.89 9.41
CA LEU A 81 0.14 -10.25 8.66
C LEU A 81 -0.83 -11.32 8.14
N TYR A 82 -2.11 -11.00 8.15
CA TYR A 82 -3.17 -11.87 7.62
C TYR A 82 -4.03 -11.10 6.63
N VAL A 83 -4.48 -11.77 5.56
CA VAL A 83 -5.36 -11.15 4.56
C VAL A 83 -6.63 -10.63 5.22
N GLY A 84 -6.97 -9.38 4.91
CA GLY A 84 -8.16 -8.70 5.44
C GLY A 84 -7.95 -7.94 6.73
N GLU A 85 -6.84 -8.17 7.46
CA GLU A 85 -6.61 -7.43 8.70
C GLU A 85 -6.16 -5.99 8.44
N GLU A 86 -6.45 -5.12 9.38
CA GLU A 86 -5.94 -3.76 9.42
C GLU A 86 -4.77 -3.69 10.41
N ILE A 87 -3.68 -3.07 9.98
CA ILE A 87 -2.47 -2.95 10.78
C ILE A 87 -1.93 -1.53 10.74
N LYS A 88 -1.52 -1.02 11.88
CA LYS A 88 -0.85 0.28 11.96
C LYS A 88 0.59 0.14 11.48
N ALA A 89 1.01 1.10 10.67
CA ALA A 89 2.35 1.13 10.11
C ALA A 89 2.85 2.57 9.96
N SER A 90 4.17 2.69 9.91
CA SER A 90 4.85 3.95 9.61
C SER A 90 5.53 3.81 8.26
N VAL A 91 5.19 4.69 7.32
CA VAL A 91 5.74 4.66 5.96
C VAL A 91 6.62 5.88 5.77
N LYS A 92 7.84 5.65 5.29
CA LYS A 92 8.82 6.69 4.95
C LYS A 92 9.22 6.55 3.49
N TRP A 93 9.39 7.65 2.81
CA TRP A 93 9.88 7.65 1.42
C TRP A 93 10.61 8.95 1.10
N THR A 94 11.39 8.94 0.03
CA THR A 94 12.00 10.15 -0.50
C THR A 94 11.20 10.67 -1.69
N GLU A 95 11.03 11.98 -1.77
CA GLU A 95 10.53 12.68 -2.93
C GLU A 95 11.63 13.58 -3.49
N TYR A 96 11.78 13.63 -4.81
CA TYR A 96 12.69 14.55 -5.50
C TYR A 96 14.12 14.57 -4.94
N ARG A 97 14.74 13.39 -4.82
CA ARG A 97 16.17 13.23 -4.47
C ARG A 97 16.60 13.85 -3.14
N GLY A 98 15.83 13.72 -2.10
CA GLY A 98 16.37 14.06 -0.79
C GLY A 98 15.42 14.59 0.25
N MET A 99 14.17 14.90 -0.11
CA MET A 99 13.18 15.27 0.90
C MET A 99 12.48 14.00 1.42
N GLY A 100 12.82 13.63 2.64
CA GLY A 100 12.16 12.51 3.33
C GLY A 100 10.76 12.88 3.78
N GLN A 101 9.81 11.99 3.51
CA GLN A 101 8.44 12.09 4.00
C GLN A 101 8.15 10.92 4.94
N LYS A 102 7.30 11.15 5.93
CA LYS A 102 6.88 10.11 6.87
C LYS A 102 5.40 10.27 7.20
N ILE A 103 4.68 9.17 7.21
CA ILE A 103 3.28 9.15 7.62
C ILE A 103 2.99 7.91 8.45
N ASN A 104 2.14 8.06 9.47
CA ASN A 104 1.57 6.95 10.23
C ASN A 104 0.20 6.64 9.66
N VAL A 105 -0.03 5.41 9.26
CA VAL A 105 -1.25 4.98 8.58
C VAL A 105 -1.76 3.66 9.14
N THR A 106 -3.05 3.40 8.91
CA THR A 106 -3.62 2.07 9.08
C THR A 106 -3.78 1.45 7.70
N LEU A 107 -3.13 0.32 7.48
CA LEU A 107 -3.13 -0.39 6.21
C LEU A 107 -3.97 -1.66 6.32
N GLN A 108 -4.71 -1.97 5.27
CA GLN A 108 -5.41 -3.24 5.13
C GLN A 108 -4.59 -4.18 4.25
N VAL A 109 -4.41 -5.42 4.70
CA VAL A 109 -3.75 -6.46 3.91
C VAL A 109 -4.73 -6.96 2.86
N LEU A 110 -4.41 -6.74 1.58
CA LEU A 110 -5.26 -7.12 0.45
C LEU A 110 -4.98 -8.54 -0.04
N ARG A 111 -3.70 -8.91 -0.08
CA ARG A 111 -3.25 -10.18 -0.65
C ARG A 111 -1.91 -10.56 -0.05
N ILE A 112 -1.71 -11.86 0.12
CA ILE A 112 -0.42 -12.44 0.49
C ILE A 112 -0.11 -13.57 -0.49
N GLU A 113 1.08 -13.54 -1.08
CA GLU A 113 1.57 -14.58 -1.98
C GLU A 113 3.01 -14.91 -1.60
N GLY A 114 3.17 -16.01 -0.86
CA GLY A 114 4.46 -16.33 -0.24
C GLY A 114 4.86 -15.26 0.77
N ASP A 115 5.97 -14.59 0.52
CA ASP A 115 6.48 -13.50 1.32
C ASP A 115 6.04 -12.11 0.82
N LYS A 116 5.36 -12.04 -0.33
CA LYS A 116 4.90 -10.79 -0.93
C LYS A 116 3.55 -10.39 -0.34
N VAL A 117 3.41 -9.14 0.04
CA VAL A 117 2.21 -8.61 0.69
C VAL A 117 1.79 -7.30 0.02
N TRP A 118 0.53 -7.24 -0.37
CA TRP A 118 -0.11 -6.05 -0.92
C TRP A 118 -0.97 -5.40 0.14
N LEU A 119 -0.73 -4.11 0.42
CA LEU A 119 -1.44 -3.37 1.46
C LEU A 119 -1.96 -2.05 0.92
N ARG A 120 -3.06 -1.61 1.47
CA ARG A 120 -3.66 -0.33 1.12
C ARG A 120 -4.37 0.29 2.31
N GLU A 121 -4.29 1.60 2.43
CA GLU A 121 -5.11 2.35 3.36
C GLU A 121 -6.58 2.32 2.90
N PRO A 122 -7.55 1.82 3.71
CA PRO A 122 -8.92 1.56 3.23
C PRO A 122 -9.63 2.77 2.65
N ASN A 123 -9.48 3.93 3.27
CA ASN A 123 -10.14 5.17 2.84
C ASN A 123 -9.13 6.26 2.48
N GLY A 124 -7.87 5.88 2.24
CA GLY A 124 -6.80 6.83 2.06
C GLY A 124 -6.06 6.65 0.75
N GLN A 125 -4.86 7.20 0.74
CA GLN A 125 -4.10 7.44 -0.46
C GLN A 125 -2.79 6.65 -0.49
N ILE A 126 -2.56 5.79 0.51
CA ILE A 126 -1.34 4.99 0.60
C ILE A 126 -1.65 3.56 0.16
N ALA A 127 -0.84 3.06 -0.78
CA ALA A 127 -0.86 1.67 -1.20
C ALA A 127 0.56 1.20 -1.47
N LEU A 128 0.90 -0.01 -1.03
CA LEU A 128 2.27 -0.51 -1.16
C LEU A 128 2.32 -2.03 -1.29
N THR A 129 3.38 -2.51 -1.93
CA THR A 129 3.74 -3.92 -2.02
C THR A 129 5.10 -4.11 -1.39
N VAL A 130 5.22 -5.07 -0.49
CA VAL A 130 6.43 -5.35 0.26
C VAL A 130 6.69 -6.86 0.33
N ARG A 131 7.85 -7.25 0.83
CA ARG A 131 8.15 -8.64 1.20
C ARG A 131 8.39 -8.71 2.70
N VAL A 132 7.66 -9.58 3.34
CA VAL A 132 7.83 -9.84 4.77
C VAL A 132 8.50 -11.21 4.90
N LEU A 133 9.78 -11.21 5.20
CA LEU A 133 10.59 -12.42 5.33
C LEU A 133 10.57 -12.88 6.78
N GLU A 134 10.04 -14.06 7.01
CA GLU A 134 10.07 -14.68 8.33
C GLU A 134 11.41 -15.35 8.65
#